data_150b4d150a347388299cb3b798371971
#
_entry.id   150b4d150a347388299cb3b798371971
#
_cell.length_a   1.000
_cell.length_b   1.000
_cell.length_c   1.000
_cell.angle_alpha   90.00
_cell.angle_beta   90.00
_cell.angle_gamma   90.00
#
_symmetry.space_group_name_H-M   'P 1'
#
loop_
_entity.id
_entity.type
_entity.pdbx_description
1 polymer ?
#
loop_
_entity_poly.entity_id
_entity_poly.type
_entity_poly.pdbx_seq_one_letter_code
_entity_poly.pdbx_strand_id
1 'polypeptide(L)'
;MKKLKLLHRHILALENKQDLDLTAMLWQLICYSPKMSPRLQQQQLLDEAAKFTLQVDDSHFAKASLKFNGFIWGDGSRKVLITHGWGSKAIDFDEVITALKLVDDIQIIAFDAPGNASSEGELSNLILFAKAAEAVINKYGMPEVMIGHSLGAMANVIAINETGIKPALQISIAPLIKLKENFKATMNGAEVPASAQEQFFESFRMLFGMDASYFDINDKHIADAAEKHWLAFDREDKISPYSYLQEFLGVNPGIITAEYANLGHERIIKDASVVEDIVRLVKISL
;
A
#
# COMPACT_ATOMS: atom_id res chain seq x y z
N MET A 1 15.16 7.42 5.92
CA MET A 1 15.97 8.15 4.90
C MET A 1 17.48 7.91 5.03
N LYS A 2 18.15 8.23 6.18
CA LYS A 2 19.61 8.04 6.30
C LYS A 2 20.06 6.58 6.10
N LYS A 3 19.33 5.60 6.67
CA LYS A 3 19.64 4.16 6.55
C LYS A 3 19.58 3.70 5.07
N LEU A 4 18.54 4.05 4.32
CA LEU A 4 18.42 3.67 2.89
C LEU A 4 19.53 4.30 2.03
N LYS A 5 19.89 5.58 2.28
CA LYS A 5 21.00 6.23 1.57
C LYS A 5 22.34 5.59 1.88
N LEU A 6 22.55 5.13 3.11
CA LEU A 6 23.75 4.43 3.52
C LEU A 6 23.81 3.05 2.87
N LEU A 7 22.70 2.31 2.91
CA LEU A 7 22.56 1.00 2.29
C LEU A 7 22.83 1.05 0.78
N HIS A 8 22.22 2.01 0.08
CA HIS A 8 22.48 2.23 -1.34
C HIS A 8 23.96 2.48 -1.64
N ARG A 9 24.62 3.36 -0.85
CA ARG A 9 26.06 3.59 -0.99
C ARG A 9 26.89 2.34 -0.73
N HIS A 10 26.53 1.51 0.25
CA HIS A 10 27.22 0.24 0.51
C HIS A 10 27.06 -0.73 -0.67
N ILE A 11 25.85 -0.88 -1.22
CA ILE A 11 25.61 -1.73 -2.39
C ILE A 11 26.47 -1.29 -3.59
N LEU A 12 26.54 0.03 -3.85
CA LEU A 12 27.37 0.58 -4.93
C LEU A 12 28.87 0.36 -4.71
N ALA A 13 29.33 0.33 -3.47
CA ALA A 13 30.73 0.19 -3.10
C ALA A 13 31.23 -1.26 -3.03
N LEU A 14 30.34 -2.27 -3.15
CA LEU A 14 30.74 -3.67 -3.11
C LEU A 14 31.54 -4.05 -4.38
N GLU A 15 32.81 -4.44 -4.19
CA GLU A 15 33.68 -4.91 -5.28
C GLU A 15 33.25 -6.28 -5.83
N ASN A 16 32.75 -7.16 -4.95
CA ASN A 16 32.22 -8.48 -5.31
C ASN A 16 30.72 -8.56 -4.98
N LYS A 17 29.88 -8.35 -6.00
CA LYS A 17 28.41 -8.30 -5.88
C LYS A 17 27.75 -9.70 -5.90
N GLN A 18 28.45 -10.74 -5.49
CA GLN A 18 27.90 -12.12 -5.40
C GLN A 18 27.85 -12.65 -3.95
N ASP A 19 27.97 -11.78 -2.95
CA ASP A 19 28.07 -12.17 -1.54
C ASP A 19 26.69 -12.39 -0.90
N LEU A 20 26.62 -13.30 0.08
CA LEU A 20 25.42 -13.51 0.94
C LEU A 20 25.00 -12.22 1.64
N ASP A 21 25.96 -11.35 1.97
CA ASP A 21 25.69 -10.02 2.53
C ASP A 21 24.87 -9.14 1.58
N LEU A 22 25.07 -9.28 0.25
CA LEU A 22 24.29 -8.50 -0.72
C LEU A 22 22.82 -8.90 -0.71
N THR A 23 22.48 -10.17 -0.63
CA THR A 23 21.08 -10.62 -0.53
C THR A 23 20.39 -10.06 0.72
N ALA A 24 21.08 -10.07 1.87
CA ALA A 24 20.56 -9.46 3.10
C ALA A 24 20.37 -7.94 2.96
N MET A 25 21.31 -7.25 2.29
CA MET A 25 21.17 -5.82 1.98
C MET A 25 20.02 -5.52 1.04
N LEU A 26 19.77 -6.40 0.05
CA LEU A 26 18.63 -6.26 -0.87
C LEU A 26 17.30 -6.43 -0.16
N TRP A 27 17.19 -7.36 0.80
CA TRP A 27 16.03 -7.46 1.66
C TRP A 27 15.79 -6.17 2.46
N GLN A 28 16.84 -5.56 2.99
CA GLN A 28 16.72 -4.26 3.65
C GLN A 28 16.33 -3.15 2.67
N LEU A 29 16.90 -3.13 1.46
CA LEU A 29 16.58 -2.14 0.44
C LEU A 29 15.10 -2.20 0.02
N ILE A 30 14.58 -3.40 -0.18
CA ILE A 30 13.22 -3.66 -0.68
C ILE A 30 12.18 -3.57 0.44
N CYS A 31 12.47 -4.11 1.62
CA CYS A 31 11.48 -4.32 2.67
C CYS A 31 11.58 -3.35 3.86
N TYR A 32 12.62 -2.51 3.94
CA TYR A 32 12.73 -1.51 4.99
C TYR A 32 11.93 -0.25 4.63
N SER A 33 10.99 0.12 5.51
CA SER A 33 10.20 1.35 5.41
C SER A 33 10.72 2.39 6.42
N PRO A 34 11.18 3.58 5.96
CA PRO A 34 11.60 4.63 6.88
C PRO A 34 10.44 5.17 7.70
N LYS A 35 10.57 5.10 9.03
CA LYS A 35 9.55 5.62 9.94
C LYS A 35 9.71 7.14 10.09
N MET A 36 8.84 7.90 9.43
CA MET A 36 8.82 9.36 9.45
C MET A 36 7.78 9.87 10.44
N SER A 37 8.17 10.81 11.30
CA SER A 37 7.23 11.46 12.21
C SER A 37 6.15 12.24 11.45
N PRO A 38 4.93 12.32 11.99
CA PRO A 38 3.88 13.17 11.44
C PRO A 38 4.30 14.65 11.45
N ARG A 39 3.77 15.44 10.50
CA ARG A 39 3.84 16.90 10.55
C ARG A 39 2.88 17.44 11.62
N LEU A 40 3.04 18.68 12.03
CA LEU A 40 2.21 19.27 13.10
C LEU A 40 0.70 19.14 12.83
N GLN A 41 0.25 19.47 11.62
CA GLN A 41 -1.17 19.35 11.23
C GLN A 41 -1.63 17.88 11.22
N GLN A 42 -0.78 16.97 10.76
CA GLN A 42 -1.06 15.53 10.80
C GLN A 42 -1.16 15.03 12.24
N GLN A 43 -0.29 15.51 13.15
CA GLN A 43 -0.36 15.14 14.55
C GLN A 43 -1.67 15.62 15.20
N GLN A 44 -2.13 16.83 14.89
CA GLN A 44 -3.41 17.35 15.37
C GLN A 44 -4.57 16.45 14.92
N LEU A 45 -4.60 16.04 13.65
CA LEU A 45 -5.62 15.13 13.12
C LEU A 45 -5.55 13.74 13.78
N LEU A 46 -4.35 13.23 14.07
CA LEU A 46 -4.17 11.98 14.83
C LEU A 46 -4.61 12.07 16.30
N ASP A 47 -4.52 13.24 16.89
CA ASP A 47 -4.95 13.46 18.28
C ASP A 47 -6.47 13.51 18.42
N GLU A 48 -7.20 13.81 17.34
CA GLU A 48 -8.66 13.74 17.25
C GLU A 48 -9.17 12.29 17.07
N ALA A 49 -8.32 11.37 16.63
CA ALA A 49 -8.73 10.00 16.34
C ALA A 49 -8.86 9.14 17.59
N ALA A 50 -9.87 8.28 17.63
CA ALA A 50 -9.85 7.11 18.49
C ALA A 50 -8.75 6.15 17.99
N LYS A 51 -7.88 5.69 18.88
CA LYS A 51 -6.72 4.84 18.55
C LYS A 51 -7.01 3.40 18.90
N PHE A 52 -6.55 2.48 18.05
CA PHE A 52 -6.60 1.04 18.33
C PHE A 52 -5.25 0.39 18.00
N THR A 53 -5.04 -0.79 18.56
CA THR A 53 -3.92 -1.65 18.24
C THR A 53 -4.44 -3.05 17.96
N LEU A 54 -4.08 -3.61 16.82
CA LEU A 54 -4.30 -5.02 16.46
C LEU A 54 -2.95 -5.69 16.23
N GLN A 55 -2.97 -6.99 15.91
CA GLN A 55 -1.75 -7.73 15.64
C GLN A 55 -1.93 -8.70 14.48
N VAL A 56 -0.84 -8.97 13.76
CA VAL A 56 -0.76 -9.97 12.71
C VAL A 56 0.54 -10.75 12.82
N ASP A 57 0.52 -12.01 12.42
CA ASP A 57 1.70 -12.85 12.45
C ASP A 57 2.59 -12.59 11.23
N ASP A 58 3.85 -12.23 11.49
CA ASP A 58 4.92 -12.21 10.51
C ASP A 58 5.71 -13.51 10.57
N SER A 59 5.37 -14.45 9.68
CA SER A 59 6.05 -15.73 9.55
C SER A 59 7.37 -15.65 8.79
N HIS A 60 7.67 -14.53 8.14
CA HIS A 60 8.79 -14.43 7.22
C HIS A 60 10.01 -13.71 7.81
N PHE A 61 9.84 -12.51 8.35
CA PHE A 61 10.95 -11.70 8.86
C PHE A 61 11.10 -11.78 10.37
N ALA A 62 10.11 -11.28 11.12
CA ALA A 62 10.16 -11.24 12.57
C ALA A 62 9.93 -12.60 13.22
N LYS A 63 9.25 -13.52 12.54
CA LYS A 63 8.79 -14.83 13.06
C LYS A 63 8.07 -14.69 14.39
N ALA A 64 7.25 -13.66 14.48
CA ALA A 64 6.50 -13.27 15.67
C ALA A 64 5.23 -12.51 15.29
N SER A 65 4.32 -12.37 16.24
CA SER A 65 3.15 -11.50 16.10
C SER A 65 3.60 -10.04 16.25
N LEU A 66 3.25 -9.19 15.27
CA LEU A 66 3.56 -7.77 15.23
C LEU A 66 2.30 -6.95 15.53
N LYS A 67 2.41 -6.03 16.46
CA LYS A 67 1.37 -5.04 16.72
C LYS A 67 1.41 -3.94 15.67
N PHE A 68 0.22 -3.55 15.20
CA PHE A 68 0.07 -2.39 14.36
C PHE A 68 -1.02 -1.45 14.90
N ASN A 69 -0.82 -0.17 14.66
CA ASN A 69 -1.67 0.88 15.18
C ASN A 69 -2.62 1.39 14.12
N GLY A 70 -3.84 1.69 14.53
CA GLY A 70 -4.84 2.27 13.67
C GLY A 70 -5.59 3.41 14.34
N PHE A 71 -6.35 4.13 13.53
CA PHE A 71 -6.97 5.39 13.85
C PHE A 71 -8.40 5.40 13.30
N ILE A 72 -9.34 5.92 14.07
CA ILE A 72 -10.74 6.01 13.71
C ILE A 72 -11.20 7.45 13.89
N TRP A 73 -11.81 8.02 12.86
CA TRP A 73 -12.49 9.30 12.89
C TRP A 73 -13.97 9.11 12.57
N GLY A 74 -14.84 9.75 13.36
CA GLY A 74 -16.29 9.59 13.26
C GLY A 74 -16.78 8.29 13.89
N ASP A 75 -18.09 8.22 14.07
CA ASP A 75 -18.81 7.12 14.71
C ASP A 75 -20.03 6.66 13.88
N GLY A 76 -20.07 7.06 12.60
CA GLY A 76 -21.12 6.69 11.67
C GLY A 76 -21.23 5.18 11.43
N SER A 77 -22.36 4.77 10.90
CA SER A 77 -22.65 3.36 10.65
C SER A 77 -21.90 2.80 9.43
N ARG A 78 -21.55 3.67 8.48
CA ARG A 78 -20.91 3.32 7.21
C ARG A 78 -19.38 3.51 7.28
N LYS A 79 -18.63 2.47 6.95
CA LYS A 79 -17.18 2.42 7.16
C LYS A 79 -16.42 2.68 5.88
N VAL A 80 -15.39 3.51 6.00
CA VAL A 80 -14.38 3.77 4.97
C VAL A 80 -13.03 3.30 5.48
N LEU A 81 -12.46 2.26 4.85
CA LEU A 81 -11.12 1.77 5.18
C LEU A 81 -10.08 2.38 4.25
N ILE A 82 -9.03 2.96 4.82
CA ILE A 82 -7.91 3.57 4.08
C ILE A 82 -6.62 2.78 4.33
N THR A 83 -5.98 2.33 3.25
CA THR A 83 -4.71 1.59 3.26
C THR A 83 -3.64 2.37 2.51
N HIS A 84 -2.59 2.79 3.24
CA HIS A 84 -1.50 3.58 2.69
C HIS A 84 -0.55 2.77 1.80
N GLY A 85 0.31 3.46 1.03
CA GLY A 85 1.34 2.85 0.20
C GLY A 85 2.64 2.54 0.95
N TRP A 86 3.62 1.99 0.22
CA TRP A 86 4.95 1.69 0.75
C TRP A 86 5.66 2.95 1.26
N GLY A 87 6.31 2.86 2.43
CA GLY A 87 7.05 3.98 3.02
C GLY A 87 6.21 5.17 3.49
N SER A 88 4.89 5.02 3.42
CA SER A 88 3.89 5.99 3.86
C SER A 88 3.29 5.60 5.22
N LYS A 89 2.22 6.24 5.62
CA LYS A 89 1.50 6.02 6.88
C LYS A 89 0.03 6.43 6.73
N ALA A 90 -0.83 5.99 7.63
CA ALA A 90 -2.25 6.30 7.65
C ALA A 90 -2.53 7.80 7.47
N ILE A 91 -1.80 8.64 8.21
CA ILE A 91 -2.01 10.08 8.22
C ILE A 91 -1.46 10.82 7.00
N ASP A 92 -0.82 10.14 6.04
CA ASP A 92 -0.47 10.79 4.77
C ASP A 92 -1.69 11.03 3.87
N PHE A 93 -2.85 10.49 4.26
CA PHE A 93 -4.17 10.79 3.70
C PHE A 93 -4.89 11.94 4.44
N ASP A 94 -4.15 12.83 5.08
CA ASP A 94 -4.69 13.94 5.89
C ASP A 94 -5.72 14.78 5.13
N GLU A 95 -5.50 15.09 3.85
CA GLU A 95 -6.44 15.83 3.02
C GLU A 95 -7.74 15.03 2.78
N VAL A 96 -7.63 13.76 2.43
CA VAL A 96 -8.77 12.86 2.21
C VAL A 96 -9.55 12.65 3.51
N ILE A 97 -8.87 12.35 4.62
CA ILE A 97 -9.51 12.16 5.93
C ILE A 97 -10.26 13.42 6.34
N THR A 98 -9.63 14.59 6.22
CA THR A 98 -10.25 15.88 6.58
C THR A 98 -11.51 16.14 5.76
N ALA A 99 -11.46 15.87 4.45
CA ALA A 99 -12.62 16.07 3.58
C ALA A 99 -13.73 15.04 3.84
N LEU A 100 -13.39 13.78 4.09
CA LEU A 100 -14.35 12.73 4.43
C LEU A 100 -15.02 12.94 5.78
N LYS A 101 -14.37 13.55 6.77
CA LYS A 101 -15.00 13.91 8.06
C LYS A 101 -16.20 14.84 7.92
N LEU A 102 -16.38 15.48 6.76
CA LEU A 102 -17.53 16.33 6.44
C LEU A 102 -18.69 15.54 5.78
N VAL A 103 -18.54 14.24 5.61
CA VAL A 103 -19.61 13.36 5.09
C VAL A 103 -20.38 12.78 6.29
N ASP A 104 -21.70 12.85 6.24
CA ASP A 104 -22.55 12.36 7.31
C ASP A 104 -22.54 10.83 7.41
N ASP A 105 -22.71 10.34 8.65
CA ASP A 105 -22.87 8.94 8.99
C ASP A 105 -21.73 8.02 8.50
N ILE A 106 -20.49 8.51 8.50
CA ILE A 106 -19.33 7.67 8.18
C ILE A 106 -18.39 7.49 9.37
N GLN A 107 -17.71 6.36 9.38
CA GLN A 107 -16.58 6.03 10.24
C GLN A 107 -15.37 5.76 9.35
N ILE A 108 -14.33 6.59 9.44
CA ILE A 108 -13.09 6.44 8.68
C ILE A 108 -12.11 5.64 9.52
N ILE A 109 -11.61 4.55 8.98
CA ILE A 109 -10.63 3.67 9.63
C ILE A 109 -9.37 3.67 8.77
N ALA A 110 -8.23 4.01 9.36
CA ALA A 110 -6.94 3.91 8.71
C ALA A 110 -5.93 3.29 9.67
N PHE A 111 -4.87 2.67 9.16
CA PHE A 111 -3.86 2.03 9.99
C PHE A 111 -2.46 2.21 9.41
N ASP A 112 -1.46 2.19 10.28
CA ASP A 112 -0.07 2.06 9.89
C ASP A 112 0.24 0.56 9.76
N ALA A 113 0.55 0.09 8.56
CA ALA A 113 0.85 -1.32 8.34
C ALA A 113 2.10 -1.78 9.13
N PRO A 114 2.21 -3.05 9.55
CA PRO A 114 3.39 -3.55 10.24
C PRO A 114 4.69 -3.21 9.50
N GLY A 115 5.71 -2.79 10.24
CA GLY A 115 6.97 -2.29 9.70
C GLY A 115 6.94 -0.83 9.26
N ASN A 116 5.78 -0.16 9.27
CA ASN A 116 5.65 1.25 8.86
C ASN A 116 5.29 2.15 10.05
N ALA A 117 5.71 3.39 9.97
CA ALA A 117 5.38 4.49 10.89
C ALA A 117 5.34 4.10 12.38
N SER A 118 4.17 4.15 13.03
CA SER A 118 4.00 3.88 14.47
C SER A 118 3.90 2.39 14.82
N SER A 119 3.83 1.51 13.83
CA SER A 119 3.63 0.07 14.03
C SER A 119 4.93 -0.70 14.28
N GLU A 120 4.84 -1.87 14.92
CA GLU A 120 5.98 -2.76 15.16
C GLU A 120 6.52 -3.35 13.86
N GLY A 121 7.72 -3.89 13.93
CA GLY A 121 8.46 -4.47 12.82
C GLY A 121 9.53 -3.53 12.26
N GLU A 122 10.60 -4.12 11.74
CA GLU A 122 11.67 -3.41 11.04
C GLU A 122 11.47 -3.46 9.53
N LEU A 123 11.08 -4.63 9.04
CA LEU A 123 10.77 -4.88 7.63
C LEU A 123 9.27 -5.03 7.45
N SER A 124 8.80 -4.74 6.25
CA SER A 124 7.41 -4.90 5.85
C SER A 124 7.32 -5.57 4.49
N ASN A 125 6.14 -6.04 4.14
CA ASN A 125 5.86 -6.64 2.84
C ASN A 125 4.36 -6.57 2.52
N LEU A 126 3.98 -6.88 1.28
CA LEU A 126 2.60 -6.86 0.82
C LEU A 126 1.68 -7.77 1.65
N ILE A 127 2.16 -8.94 2.08
CA ILE A 127 1.35 -9.88 2.88
C ILE A 127 0.99 -9.26 4.23
N LEU A 128 1.92 -8.55 4.88
CA LEU A 128 1.64 -7.86 6.14
C LEU A 128 0.63 -6.72 5.96
N PHE A 129 0.66 -6.00 4.83
CA PHE A 129 -0.36 -5.00 4.50
C PHE A 129 -1.74 -5.64 4.35
N ALA A 130 -1.85 -6.73 3.58
CA ALA A 130 -3.10 -7.43 3.36
C ALA A 130 -3.66 -8.00 4.68
N LYS A 131 -2.85 -8.71 5.46
CA LYS A 131 -3.24 -9.25 6.77
C LYS A 131 -3.67 -8.17 7.76
N ALA A 132 -3.05 -6.98 7.72
CA ALA A 132 -3.48 -5.88 8.56
C ALA A 132 -4.87 -5.35 8.13
N ALA A 133 -5.13 -5.22 6.82
CA ALA A 133 -6.45 -4.87 6.30
C ALA A 133 -7.50 -5.93 6.67
N GLU A 134 -7.20 -7.22 6.51
CA GLU A 134 -8.05 -8.33 6.96
C GLU A 134 -8.36 -8.27 8.46
N ALA A 135 -7.35 -8.01 9.30
CA ALA A 135 -7.54 -7.91 10.75
C ALA A 135 -8.48 -6.73 11.11
N VAL A 136 -8.39 -5.61 10.39
CA VAL A 136 -9.31 -4.47 10.56
C VAL A 136 -10.72 -4.86 10.12
N ILE A 137 -10.88 -5.51 8.96
CA ILE A 137 -12.18 -5.99 8.46
C ILE A 137 -12.81 -6.97 9.44
N ASN A 138 -12.05 -7.93 9.93
CA ASN A 138 -12.53 -8.93 10.89
C ASN A 138 -12.95 -8.31 12.24
N LYS A 139 -12.28 -7.24 12.67
CA LYS A 139 -12.57 -6.57 13.93
C LYS A 139 -13.75 -5.62 13.85
N TYR A 140 -13.84 -4.81 12.76
CA TYR A 140 -14.80 -3.72 12.66
C TYR A 140 -15.96 -4.01 11.70
N GLY A 141 -15.90 -5.14 10.98
CA GLY A 141 -16.86 -5.53 9.96
C GLY A 141 -16.49 -5.00 8.57
N MET A 142 -17.26 -5.38 7.58
CA MET A 142 -17.09 -5.01 6.19
C MET A 142 -17.15 -3.48 6.02
N PRO A 143 -16.13 -2.84 5.42
CA PRO A 143 -16.23 -1.45 5.00
C PRO A 143 -17.07 -1.35 3.71
N GLU A 144 -17.89 -0.31 3.63
CA GLU A 144 -18.64 0.03 2.42
C GLU A 144 -17.72 0.57 1.33
N VAL A 145 -16.64 1.27 1.75
CA VAL A 145 -15.64 1.82 0.84
C VAL A 145 -14.24 1.40 1.28
N MET A 146 -13.44 0.93 0.33
CA MET A 146 -12.02 0.66 0.55
C MET A 146 -11.17 1.55 -0.35
N ILE A 147 -10.32 2.38 0.25
CA ILE A 147 -9.41 3.29 -0.43
C ILE A 147 -7.98 2.77 -0.25
N GLY A 148 -7.25 2.58 -1.34
CA GLY A 148 -5.86 2.14 -1.29
C GLY A 148 -4.96 2.95 -2.22
N HIS A 149 -3.74 3.23 -1.76
CA HIS A 149 -2.71 3.86 -2.57
C HIS A 149 -1.57 2.88 -2.85
N SER A 150 -1.13 2.81 -4.11
CA SER A 150 0.06 2.03 -4.49
C SER A 150 -0.02 0.57 -3.98
N LEU A 151 0.93 0.15 -3.14
CA LEU A 151 0.94 -1.17 -2.49
C LEU A 151 -0.33 -1.41 -1.66
N GLY A 152 -0.88 -0.37 -1.03
CA GLY A 152 -2.12 -0.45 -0.26
C GLY A 152 -3.34 -0.78 -1.12
N ALA A 153 -3.37 -0.33 -2.38
CA ALA A 153 -4.42 -0.72 -3.32
C ALA A 153 -4.33 -2.21 -3.67
N MET A 154 -3.14 -2.74 -3.92
CA MET A 154 -2.93 -4.18 -4.13
C MET A 154 -3.27 -4.99 -2.88
N ALA A 155 -2.90 -4.51 -1.70
CA ALA A 155 -3.25 -5.15 -0.43
C ALA A 155 -4.76 -5.22 -0.20
N ASN A 156 -5.51 -4.17 -0.57
CA ASN A 156 -6.96 -4.17 -0.52
C ASN A 156 -7.58 -5.24 -1.42
N VAL A 157 -7.07 -5.42 -2.65
CA VAL A 157 -7.52 -6.49 -3.56
C VAL A 157 -7.33 -7.86 -2.92
N ILE A 158 -6.17 -8.10 -2.30
CA ILE A 158 -5.89 -9.37 -1.60
C ILE A 158 -6.83 -9.53 -0.40
N ALA A 159 -6.99 -8.51 0.43
CA ALA A 159 -7.85 -8.58 1.62
C ALA A 159 -9.32 -8.82 1.26
N ILE A 160 -9.83 -8.21 0.18
CA ILE A 160 -11.17 -8.48 -0.34
C ILE A 160 -11.32 -9.96 -0.72
N ASN A 161 -10.34 -10.52 -1.43
CA ASN A 161 -10.37 -11.91 -1.85
C ASN A 161 -10.33 -12.88 -0.65
N GLU A 162 -9.43 -12.64 0.29
CA GLU A 162 -9.24 -13.51 1.47
C GLU A 162 -10.42 -13.46 2.44
N THR A 163 -11.04 -12.30 2.60
CA THR A 163 -12.20 -12.14 3.50
C THR A 163 -13.53 -12.45 2.82
N GLY A 164 -13.57 -12.49 1.49
CA GLY A 164 -14.80 -12.71 0.72
C GLY A 164 -15.84 -11.58 0.87
N ILE A 165 -15.45 -10.39 1.36
CA ILE A 165 -16.35 -9.24 1.44
C ILE A 165 -16.59 -8.64 0.05
N LYS A 166 -17.68 -7.89 -0.09
CA LYS A 166 -18.00 -7.15 -1.31
C LYS A 166 -18.32 -5.69 -0.98
N PRO A 167 -17.31 -4.80 -0.92
CA PRO A 167 -17.55 -3.39 -0.67
C PRO A 167 -18.37 -2.76 -1.80
N ALA A 168 -19.18 -1.75 -1.48
CA ALA A 168 -19.93 -0.98 -2.47
C ALA A 168 -18.99 -0.20 -3.42
N LEU A 169 -17.82 0.22 -2.92
CA LEU A 169 -16.85 0.95 -3.71
C LEU A 169 -15.41 0.58 -3.31
N GLN A 170 -14.62 0.19 -4.31
CA GLN A 170 -13.16 0.12 -4.22
C GLN A 170 -12.55 1.33 -4.93
N ILE A 171 -11.67 2.05 -4.26
CA ILE A 171 -10.89 3.17 -4.79
C ILE A 171 -9.41 2.80 -4.81
N SER A 172 -8.82 2.69 -5.99
CA SER A 172 -7.40 2.44 -6.19
C SER A 172 -6.71 3.70 -6.71
N ILE A 173 -5.77 4.24 -5.96
CA ILE A 173 -5.03 5.45 -6.33
C ILE A 173 -3.61 5.05 -6.69
N ALA A 174 -3.19 5.30 -7.93
CA ALA A 174 -1.87 4.91 -8.46
C ALA A 174 -1.47 3.48 -8.04
N PRO A 175 -2.31 2.45 -8.28
CA PRO A 175 -2.10 1.12 -7.73
C PRO A 175 -0.80 0.50 -8.22
N LEU A 176 -0.11 -0.23 -7.35
CA LEU A 176 0.99 -1.09 -7.76
C LEU A 176 0.40 -2.29 -8.53
N ILE A 177 0.82 -2.47 -9.78
CA ILE A 177 0.30 -3.56 -10.64
C ILE A 177 1.18 -4.80 -10.55
N LYS A 178 2.50 -4.66 -10.70
CA LYS A 178 3.47 -5.78 -10.79
C LYS A 178 4.55 -5.65 -9.72
N LEU A 179 4.45 -6.43 -8.65
CA LEU A 179 5.40 -6.36 -7.52
C LEU A 179 6.84 -6.70 -7.95
N LYS A 180 7.02 -7.77 -8.73
CA LYS A 180 8.32 -8.20 -9.20
C LYS A 180 9.04 -7.13 -10.01
N GLU A 181 8.32 -6.47 -10.90
CA GLU A 181 8.88 -5.43 -11.76
C GLU A 181 9.22 -4.16 -10.96
N ASN A 182 8.44 -3.84 -9.92
CA ASN A 182 8.76 -2.76 -8.99
C ASN A 182 10.06 -3.05 -8.21
N PHE A 183 10.25 -4.28 -7.74
CA PHE A 183 11.50 -4.70 -7.09
C PHE A 183 12.69 -4.62 -8.04
N LYS A 184 12.54 -5.07 -9.29
CA LYS A 184 13.58 -4.91 -10.32
C LYS A 184 13.93 -3.45 -10.56
N ALA A 185 12.92 -2.57 -10.70
CA ALA A 185 13.15 -1.15 -10.89
C ALA A 185 13.94 -0.53 -9.72
N THR A 186 13.62 -0.91 -8.48
CA THR A 186 14.34 -0.48 -7.27
C THR A 186 15.78 -0.97 -7.28
N MET A 187 16.03 -2.25 -7.61
CA MET A 187 17.36 -2.83 -7.69
C MET A 187 18.18 -2.23 -8.84
N ASN A 188 17.56 -1.98 -10.00
CA ASN A 188 18.19 -1.29 -11.13
C ASN A 188 18.62 0.14 -10.76
N GLY A 189 17.77 0.87 -10.03
CA GLY A 189 18.11 2.20 -9.50
C GLY A 189 19.27 2.19 -8.50
N ALA A 190 19.54 1.04 -7.89
CA ALA A 190 20.69 0.79 -7.02
C ALA A 190 21.87 0.11 -7.76
N GLU A 191 21.83 0.01 -9.09
CA GLU A 191 22.85 -0.61 -9.95
C GLU A 191 23.21 -2.05 -9.56
N VAL A 192 22.22 -2.79 -9.04
CA VAL A 192 22.40 -4.20 -8.65
C VAL A 192 22.56 -5.07 -9.91
N PRO A 193 23.63 -5.89 -10.01
CA PRO A 193 23.83 -6.77 -11.15
C PRO A 193 22.68 -7.78 -11.33
N ALA A 194 22.40 -8.18 -12.57
CA ALA A 194 21.35 -9.13 -12.91
C ALA A 194 21.46 -10.46 -12.13
N SER A 195 22.67 -10.99 -11.97
CA SER A 195 22.92 -12.22 -11.21
C SER A 195 22.53 -12.09 -9.72
N ALA A 196 22.76 -10.94 -9.11
CA ALA A 196 22.36 -10.69 -7.72
C ALA A 196 20.84 -10.47 -7.59
N GLN A 197 20.20 -9.87 -8.61
CA GLN A 197 18.74 -9.78 -8.67
C GLN A 197 18.10 -11.17 -8.77
N GLU A 198 18.67 -12.07 -9.59
CA GLU A 198 18.21 -13.47 -9.69
C GLU A 198 18.33 -14.20 -8.35
N GLN A 199 19.47 -14.05 -7.64
CA GLN A 199 19.67 -14.61 -6.32
C GLN A 199 18.66 -14.05 -5.29
N PHE A 200 18.37 -12.75 -5.37
CA PHE A 200 17.32 -12.14 -4.53
C PHE A 200 15.95 -12.76 -4.80
N PHE A 201 15.54 -12.92 -6.07
CA PHE A 201 14.25 -13.53 -6.40
C PHE A 201 14.19 -15.02 -6.04
N GLU A 202 15.29 -15.74 -6.13
CA GLU A 202 15.36 -17.11 -5.62
C GLU A 202 15.18 -17.13 -4.09
N SER A 203 15.86 -16.22 -3.36
CA SER A 203 15.67 -16.09 -1.91
C SER A 203 14.24 -15.66 -1.55
N PHE A 204 13.60 -14.85 -2.38
CA PHE A 204 12.19 -14.49 -2.24
C PHE A 204 11.30 -15.74 -2.36
N ARG A 205 11.51 -16.53 -3.40
CA ARG A 205 10.75 -17.77 -3.61
C ARG A 205 10.93 -18.76 -2.46
N MET A 206 12.15 -18.89 -1.93
CA MET A 206 12.42 -19.73 -0.76
C MET A 206 11.74 -19.21 0.51
N LEU A 207 11.74 -17.90 0.73
CA LEU A 207 11.18 -17.28 1.94
C LEU A 207 9.65 -17.29 1.94
N PHE A 208 9.02 -16.97 0.81
CA PHE A 208 7.56 -16.81 0.70
C PHE A 208 6.86 -18.06 0.12
N GLY A 209 7.61 -19.06 -0.35
CA GLY A 209 7.04 -20.26 -0.96
C GLY A 209 6.45 -20.03 -2.37
N MET A 210 6.62 -18.83 -2.93
CA MET A 210 6.09 -18.44 -4.24
C MET A 210 6.98 -17.39 -4.91
N ASP A 211 6.93 -17.31 -6.23
CA ASP A 211 7.66 -16.27 -7.00
C ASP A 211 7.04 -14.88 -6.77
N ALA A 212 7.88 -13.83 -6.83
CA ALA A 212 7.40 -12.46 -6.70
C ALA A 212 6.42 -12.05 -7.82
N SER A 213 6.44 -12.70 -8.98
CA SER A 213 5.47 -12.51 -10.06
C SER A 213 4.06 -13.03 -9.72
N TYR A 214 3.93 -13.88 -8.70
CA TYR A 214 2.62 -14.26 -8.16
C TYR A 214 1.81 -13.05 -7.66
N PHE A 215 2.50 -11.99 -7.26
CA PHE A 215 1.88 -10.73 -6.83
C PHE A 215 1.76 -9.76 -8.01
N ASP A 216 0.97 -10.16 -9.00
CA ASP A 216 0.49 -9.32 -10.09
C ASP A 216 -1.01 -9.05 -9.86
N ILE A 217 -1.42 -7.79 -9.90
CA ILE A 217 -2.83 -7.43 -9.67
C ILE A 217 -3.73 -8.00 -10.76
N ASN A 218 -3.19 -8.24 -11.98
CA ASN A 218 -3.94 -8.89 -13.06
C ASN A 218 -4.43 -10.28 -12.65
N ASP A 219 -3.62 -11.01 -11.88
CA ASP A 219 -3.94 -12.37 -11.44
C ASP A 219 -4.75 -12.38 -10.12
N LYS A 220 -4.77 -11.27 -9.40
CA LYS A 220 -5.43 -11.16 -8.08
C LYS A 220 -6.77 -10.45 -8.14
N HIS A 221 -6.95 -9.57 -9.11
CA HIS A 221 -8.21 -8.86 -9.25
C HIS A 221 -9.31 -9.82 -9.69
N ILE A 222 -10.38 -9.87 -8.93
CA ILE A 222 -11.59 -10.62 -9.27
C ILE A 222 -12.61 -9.59 -9.78
N ALA A 223 -13.11 -9.79 -10.98
CA ALA A 223 -14.21 -8.98 -11.51
C ALA A 223 -15.39 -9.04 -10.54
N ASP A 224 -16.02 -7.90 -10.29
CA ASP A 224 -17.15 -7.78 -9.37
C ASP A 224 -16.84 -8.09 -7.87
N ALA A 225 -15.57 -8.13 -7.47
CA ALA A 225 -15.18 -8.22 -6.07
C ALA A 225 -15.61 -7.00 -5.24
N ALA A 226 -15.88 -5.86 -5.88
CA ALA A 226 -16.61 -4.70 -5.37
C ALA A 226 -17.79 -4.40 -6.31
N GLU A 227 -18.82 -3.70 -5.83
CA GLU A 227 -19.93 -3.28 -6.72
C GLU A 227 -19.46 -2.27 -7.76
N LYS A 228 -18.53 -1.37 -7.35
CA LYS A 228 -17.87 -0.41 -8.23
C LYS A 228 -16.37 -0.40 -7.91
N HIS A 229 -15.55 -0.28 -8.95
CA HIS A 229 -14.13 -0.03 -8.81
C HIS A 229 -13.78 1.26 -9.56
N TRP A 230 -13.24 2.24 -8.84
CA TRP A 230 -12.72 3.48 -9.40
C TRP A 230 -11.19 3.54 -9.22
N LEU A 231 -10.48 3.99 -10.26
CA LEU A 231 -9.04 4.00 -10.29
C LEU A 231 -8.51 5.35 -10.79
N ALA A 232 -7.74 6.04 -9.94
CA ALA A 232 -7.05 7.28 -10.24
C ALA A 232 -5.59 7.02 -10.60
N PHE A 233 -5.08 7.67 -11.65
CA PHE A 233 -3.70 7.53 -12.08
C PHE A 233 -3.15 8.79 -12.75
N ASP A 234 -1.83 8.87 -12.84
CA ASP A 234 -1.08 9.83 -13.66
C ASP A 234 -0.22 9.04 -14.66
N ARG A 235 -0.29 9.37 -15.95
CA ARG A 235 0.52 8.68 -16.99
C ARG A 235 2.02 8.86 -16.81
N GLU A 236 2.44 9.92 -16.14
CA GLU A 236 3.85 10.21 -15.88
C GLU A 236 4.35 9.59 -14.57
N ASP A 237 3.54 8.74 -13.93
CA ASP A 237 3.94 7.98 -12.74
C ASP A 237 5.10 7.02 -13.08
N LYS A 238 6.26 7.25 -12.44
CA LYS A 238 7.47 6.44 -12.65
C LYS A 238 7.56 5.24 -11.71
N ILE A 239 6.74 5.20 -10.66
CA ILE A 239 6.71 4.12 -9.67
C ILE A 239 5.74 3.02 -10.11
N SER A 240 4.58 3.42 -10.64
CA SER A 240 3.58 2.55 -11.24
C SER A 240 3.38 2.90 -12.72
N PRO A 241 4.25 2.42 -13.64
CA PRO A 241 4.24 2.81 -15.03
C PRO A 241 2.89 2.57 -15.72
N TYR A 242 2.43 3.54 -16.49
CA TYR A 242 1.15 3.48 -17.20
C TYR A 242 1.01 2.24 -18.10
N SER A 243 2.11 1.71 -18.65
CA SER A 243 2.08 0.50 -19.48
C SER A 243 1.53 -0.72 -18.75
N TYR A 244 1.85 -0.89 -17.44
CA TYR A 244 1.31 -1.98 -16.63
C TYR A 244 -0.15 -1.74 -16.29
N LEU A 245 -0.51 -0.49 -16.00
CA LEU A 245 -1.90 -0.11 -15.76
C LEU A 245 -2.75 -0.31 -17.01
N GLN A 246 -2.26 0.06 -18.20
CA GLN A 246 -2.96 -0.12 -19.46
C GLN A 246 -3.26 -1.60 -19.74
N GLU A 247 -2.32 -2.50 -19.46
CA GLU A 247 -2.52 -3.95 -19.55
C GLU A 247 -3.64 -4.40 -18.60
N PHE A 248 -3.60 -3.97 -17.34
CA PHE A 248 -4.61 -4.28 -16.33
C PHE A 248 -6.00 -3.79 -16.72
N LEU A 249 -6.12 -2.56 -17.17
CA LEU A 249 -7.39 -1.98 -17.61
C LEU A 249 -7.94 -2.65 -18.88
N GLY A 250 -7.05 -3.11 -19.77
CA GLY A 250 -7.43 -3.82 -21.00
C GLY A 250 -8.20 -5.12 -20.74
N VAL A 251 -7.91 -5.80 -19.63
CA VAL A 251 -8.60 -7.03 -19.22
C VAL A 251 -9.70 -6.79 -18.18
N ASN A 252 -9.83 -5.57 -17.66
CA ASN A 252 -10.82 -5.19 -16.65
C ASN A 252 -11.63 -3.95 -17.09
N PRO A 253 -12.44 -4.04 -18.17
CA PRO A 253 -13.14 -2.89 -18.74
C PRO A 253 -14.23 -2.29 -17.84
N GLY A 254 -14.63 -2.98 -16.77
CA GLY A 254 -15.60 -2.49 -15.78
C GLY A 254 -15.02 -1.47 -14.79
N ILE A 255 -13.71 -1.28 -14.76
CA ILE A 255 -13.07 -0.30 -13.88
C ILE A 255 -13.29 1.12 -14.43
N ILE A 256 -13.84 1.99 -13.61
CA ILE A 256 -14.01 3.42 -13.93
C ILE A 256 -12.68 4.13 -13.64
N THR A 257 -12.13 4.82 -14.62
CA THR A 257 -10.82 5.47 -14.48
C THR A 257 -10.93 6.99 -14.46
N ALA A 258 -10.01 7.63 -13.73
CA ALA A 258 -9.77 9.06 -13.76
C ALA A 258 -8.27 9.32 -13.97
N GLU A 259 -7.93 10.04 -15.03
CA GLU A 259 -6.57 10.44 -15.34
C GLU A 259 -6.31 11.86 -14.81
N TYR A 260 -5.21 11.99 -14.07
CA TYR A 260 -4.70 13.26 -13.57
C TYR A 260 -3.32 13.51 -14.15
N ALA A 261 -2.91 14.76 -14.27
CA ALA A 261 -1.64 15.13 -14.89
C ALA A 261 -0.73 15.90 -13.94
N ASN A 262 0.58 15.68 -14.07
CA ASN A 262 1.63 16.36 -13.30
C ASN A 262 1.59 16.14 -11.78
N LEU A 263 0.93 15.10 -11.30
CA LEU A 263 0.85 14.75 -9.88
C LEU A 263 1.90 13.70 -9.50
N GLY A 264 2.17 12.77 -10.39
CA GLY A 264 3.04 11.62 -10.13
C GLY A 264 2.50 10.73 -9.01
N HIS A 265 3.35 9.84 -8.51
CA HIS A 265 2.93 8.76 -7.61
C HIS A 265 2.45 9.22 -6.23
N GLU A 266 3.14 10.20 -5.63
CA GLU A 266 2.91 10.55 -4.21
C GLU A 266 1.94 11.72 -4.01
N ARG A 267 1.94 12.70 -4.94
CA ARG A 267 1.10 13.90 -4.78
C ARG A 267 -0.35 13.66 -5.13
N ILE A 268 -0.63 12.61 -5.90
CA ILE A 268 -1.99 12.26 -6.33
C ILE A 268 -2.96 12.04 -5.16
N ILE A 269 -2.51 11.52 -4.01
CA ILE A 269 -3.35 11.34 -2.83
C ILE A 269 -3.67 12.64 -2.08
N LYS A 270 -3.03 13.75 -2.46
CA LYS A 270 -3.12 15.06 -1.80
C LYS A 270 -3.71 16.15 -2.69
N ASP A 271 -3.90 15.85 -3.95
CA ASP A 271 -4.42 16.82 -4.90
C ASP A 271 -5.90 17.08 -4.66
N ALA A 272 -6.29 18.35 -4.65
CA ALA A 272 -7.63 18.77 -4.33
C ALA A 272 -8.68 18.15 -5.27
N SER A 273 -8.38 18.02 -6.56
CA SER A 273 -9.32 17.44 -7.53
C SER A 273 -9.52 15.95 -7.30
N VAL A 274 -8.46 15.23 -6.92
CA VAL A 274 -8.56 13.80 -6.55
C VAL A 274 -9.36 13.64 -5.27
N VAL A 275 -9.12 14.49 -4.27
CA VAL A 275 -9.86 14.48 -2.99
C VAL A 275 -11.34 14.77 -3.22
N GLU A 276 -11.68 15.76 -4.05
CA GLU A 276 -13.07 16.09 -4.40
C GLU A 276 -13.78 14.91 -5.09
N ASP A 277 -13.11 14.25 -6.03
CA ASP A 277 -13.66 13.07 -6.70
C ASP A 277 -13.88 11.91 -5.72
N ILE A 278 -12.92 11.64 -4.81
CA ILE A 278 -13.07 10.62 -3.76
C ILE A 278 -14.30 10.91 -2.90
N VAL A 279 -14.43 12.15 -2.39
CA VAL A 279 -15.57 12.53 -1.54
C VAL A 279 -16.90 12.39 -2.28
N ARG A 280 -16.95 12.82 -3.54
CA ARG A 280 -18.13 12.67 -4.40
C ARG A 280 -18.52 11.20 -4.58
N LEU A 281 -17.54 10.34 -4.88
CA LEU A 281 -17.77 8.91 -5.07
C LEU A 281 -18.22 8.22 -3.77
N VAL A 282 -17.61 8.56 -2.65
CA VAL A 282 -18.03 8.06 -1.34
C VAL A 282 -19.48 8.45 -1.07
N LYS A 283 -19.86 9.72 -1.23
CA LYS A 283 -21.24 10.19 -1.01
C LYS A 283 -22.31 9.48 -1.85
N ILE A 284 -21.99 9.12 -3.10
CA ILE A 284 -22.96 8.44 -3.99
C ILE A 284 -22.96 6.91 -3.85
N SER A 285 -22.02 6.35 -3.11
CA SER A 285 -21.91 4.90 -2.90
C SER A 285 -22.34 4.48 -1.50
N LEU A 286 -22.61 5.43 -0.65
CA LEU A 286 -23.15 5.29 0.70
C LEU A 286 -24.63 5.65 0.71
#